data_a73b5e0b9e21244325e6bd737b1876ba
#
_entry.id   a73b5e0b9e21244325e6bd737b1876ba
#
_cell.length_a   1.000
_cell.length_b   1.000
_cell.length_c   1.000
_cell.angle_alpha   90.00
_cell.angle_beta   90.00
_cell.angle_gamma   90.00
#
_symmetry.space_group_name_H-M   'P 1'
#
loop_
_entity.id
_entity.type
_entity.pdbx_description
1 polymer ?
#
loop_
_entity_poly.entity_id
_entity_poly.type
_entity_poly.pdbx_seq_one_letter_code
_entity_poly.pdbx_strand_id
1 'polypeptide(L)'
;AQGQLVLGPMRMPTFCSGCPHNSSTKLPDGSRALAGIGCHTIAMLSNPRTMTVSHMGGEGMLWAGQAPFTDEKHVFANMGDGTYFHSGLLAIRAAVASKVNITYKLLVNGFVSMTGGQPVDGEITVPMLVQQLKAEGVKHIVVTTEDLERVQALNLPSDVPVYHRRELDRVQRELREMSGCTVLIHDQACATERRRLRKRGKWADPK
;
A
#
# COMPACT_ATOMS: atom_id res chain seq x y z
N ALA A 1 -47.09 12.53 -10.82
CA ALA A 1 -46.72 11.38 -9.98
C ALA A 1 -45.18 11.40 -9.82
N GLN A 2 -44.69 11.80 -8.66
CA GLN A 2 -43.26 11.67 -8.31
C GLN A 2 -43.00 10.20 -7.94
N GLY A 3 -42.42 9.43 -8.87
CA GLY A 3 -41.98 8.07 -8.60
C GLY A 3 -40.82 8.11 -7.59
N GLN A 4 -41.10 7.69 -6.37
CA GLN A 4 -40.03 7.37 -5.41
C GLN A 4 -39.22 6.21 -5.97
N LEU A 5 -37.97 6.47 -6.32
CA LEU A 5 -36.97 5.42 -6.62
C LEU A 5 -36.75 4.61 -5.32
N VAL A 6 -37.39 3.46 -5.22
CA VAL A 6 -37.07 2.49 -4.16
C VAL A 6 -35.71 1.88 -4.51
N LEU A 7 -34.65 2.43 -3.95
CA LEU A 7 -33.33 1.82 -4.04
C LEU A 7 -33.38 0.50 -3.25
N GLY A 8 -33.25 -0.61 -3.95
CA GLY A 8 -33.08 -1.93 -3.33
C GLY A 8 -31.82 -1.97 -2.44
N PRO A 9 -31.61 -3.04 -1.65
CA PRO A 9 -30.47 -3.15 -0.75
C PRO A 9 -29.16 -2.99 -1.52
N MET A 10 -28.46 -1.90 -1.25
CA MET A 10 -27.18 -1.56 -1.90
C MET A 10 -26.07 -2.43 -1.32
N ARG A 11 -25.42 -3.23 -2.16
CA ARG A 11 -24.28 -4.05 -1.77
C ARG A 11 -23.04 -3.16 -1.68
N MET A 12 -22.48 -3.01 -0.47
CA MET A 12 -21.25 -2.25 -0.28
C MET A 12 -20.06 -2.98 -0.89
N PRO A 13 -19.12 -2.28 -1.55
CA PRO A 13 -17.88 -2.87 -2.02
C PRO A 13 -17.06 -3.45 -0.86
N THR A 14 -16.52 -4.65 -1.06
CA THR A 14 -15.68 -5.35 -0.07
C THR A 14 -14.44 -5.91 -0.75
N PHE A 15 -13.39 -6.16 0.05
CA PHE A 15 -12.23 -6.87 -0.46
C PHE A 15 -12.58 -8.30 -0.86
N CYS A 16 -11.91 -8.80 -1.89
CA CYS A 16 -12.02 -10.19 -2.29
C CYS A 16 -11.61 -11.14 -1.15
N SER A 17 -12.19 -12.34 -1.13
CA SER A 17 -11.76 -13.39 -0.19
C SER A 17 -10.27 -13.69 -0.35
N GLY A 18 -9.51 -13.64 0.74
CA GLY A 18 -8.05 -13.82 0.76
C GLY A 18 -7.25 -12.65 0.16
N CYS A 19 -7.90 -11.50 -0.10
CA CYS A 19 -7.21 -10.32 -0.59
C CYS A 19 -6.14 -9.83 0.40
N PRO A 20 -4.92 -9.49 -0.05
CA PRO A 20 -3.88 -8.94 0.81
C PRO A 20 -4.32 -7.67 1.54
N HIS A 21 -5.20 -6.88 0.95
CA HIS A 21 -5.67 -5.63 1.55
C HIS A 21 -6.53 -5.81 2.79
N ASN A 22 -7.08 -7.01 3.05
CA ASN A 22 -7.74 -7.32 4.33
C ASN A 22 -6.80 -7.16 5.54
N SER A 23 -5.49 -7.31 5.34
CA SER A 23 -4.48 -7.11 6.38
C SER A 23 -3.63 -5.86 6.15
N SER A 24 -3.18 -5.61 4.93
CA SER A 24 -2.26 -4.52 4.62
C SER A 24 -2.84 -3.12 4.88
N THR A 25 -4.17 -2.95 4.82
CA THR A 25 -4.82 -1.67 5.10
C THR A 25 -5.17 -1.46 6.58
N LYS A 26 -4.98 -2.48 7.43
CA LYS A 26 -5.13 -2.32 8.88
C LYS A 26 -4.13 -1.32 9.43
N LEU A 27 -4.53 -0.62 10.48
CA LEU A 27 -3.74 0.43 11.11
C LEU A 27 -3.55 0.13 12.60
N PRO A 28 -2.39 0.45 13.17
CA PRO A 28 -2.20 0.46 14.62
C PRO A 28 -3.19 1.43 15.29
N ASP A 29 -3.49 1.16 16.56
CA ASP A 29 -4.35 2.03 17.33
C ASP A 29 -3.77 3.44 17.43
N GLY A 30 -4.64 4.45 17.39
CA GLY A 30 -4.28 5.86 17.39
C GLY A 30 -3.70 6.37 16.06
N SER A 31 -3.62 5.55 15.01
CA SER A 31 -3.12 5.96 13.69
C SER A 31 -4.25 6.18 12.69
N ARG A 32 -4.03 7.03 11.71
CA ARG A 32 -4.87 7.15 10.52
C ARG A 32 -4.09 6.97 9.23
N ALA A 33 -4.79 6.73 8.13
CA ALA A 33 -4.20 6.63 6.81
C ALA A 33 -4.91 7.53 5.81
N LEU A 34 -4.14 7.98 4.82
CA LEU A 34 -4.66 8.54 3.58
C LEU A 34 -4.86 7.41 2.58
N ALA A 35 -6.02 7.40 1.94
CA ALA A 35 -6.33 6.43 0.91
C ALA A 35 -5.61 6.79 -0.39
N GLY A 36 -5.18 5.75 -1.11
CA GLY A 36 -4.71 5.89 -2.48
C GLY A 36 -5.74 5.33 -3.48
N ILE A 37 -5.48 5.49 -4.76
CA ILE A 37 -6.32 4.95 -5.84
C ILE A 37 -5.93 3.51 -6.14
N GLY A 38 -6.89 2.61 -6.04
CA GLY A 38 -6.73 1.18 -6.27
C GLY A 38 -7.71 0.35 -5.43
N CYS A 39 -7.60 -0.98 -5.45
CA CYS A 39 -8.46 -1.84 -4.63
C CYS A 39 -8.41 -1.48 -3.14
N HIS A 40 -7.25 -1.01 -2.65
CA HIS A 40 -7.06 -0.60 -1.27
C HIS A 40 -7.88 0.65 -0.87
N THR A 41 -8.43 1.41 -1.83
CA THR A 41 -9.38 2.51 -1.55
C THR A 41 -10.63 2.02 -0.80
N ILE A 42 -11.02 0.75 -1.00
CA ILE A 42 -12.15 0.12 -0.30
C ILE A 42 -11.97 0.18 1.23
N ALA A 43 -10.75 0.32 1.73
CA ALA A 43 -10.49 0.50 3.15
C ALA A 43 -11.24 1.70 3.74
N MET A 44 -11.53 2.74 2.97
CA MET A 44 -12.33 3.89 3.42
C MET A 44 -13.74 3.51 3.85
N LEU A 45 -14.29 2.42 3.29
CA LEU A 45 -15.63 1.92 3.61
C LEU A 45 -15.63 1.01 4.84
N SER A 46 -14.50 0.40 5.18
CA SER A 46 -14.37 -0.58 6.26
C SER A 46 -13.58 -0.07 7.46
N ASN A 47 -12.83 1.01 7.31
CA ASN A 47 -12.01 1.59 8.37
C ASN A 47 -12.16 3.12 8.39
N PRO A 48 -12.88 3.67 9.38
CA PRO A 48 -13.12 5.13 9.47
C PRO A 48 -11.84 5.95 9.69
N ARG A 49 -10.73 5.30 10.05
CA ARG A 49 -9.42 5.95 10.17
C ARG A 49 -8.65 6.01 8.85
N THR A 50 -9.17 5.41 7.79
CA THR A 50 -8.65 5.55 6.41
C THR A 50 -9.56 6.52 5.68
N MET A 51 -9.07 7.72 5.40
CA MET A 51 -9.89 8.78 4.83
C MET A 51 -9.07 9.61 3.85
N THR A 52 -9.73 10.50 3.14
CA THR A 52 -9.11 11.47 2.24
C THR A 52 -8.33 10.77 1.12
N VAL A 53 -8.86 10.84 -0.07
CA VAL A 53 -8.24 10.29 -1.28
C VAL A 53 -7.84 11.45 -2.20
N SER A 54 -6.68 11.32 -2.84
CA SER A 54 -6.24 12.22 -3.91
C SER A 54 -6.18 11.45 -5.25
N HIS A 55 -5.79 12.13 -6.32
CA HIS A 55 -5.52 11.51 -7.61
C HIS A 55 -4.30 10.60 -7.55
N MET A 56 -4.14 9.70 -8.53
CA MET A 56 -2.96 8.86 -8.68
C MET A 56 -1.69 9.73 -8.81
N GLY A 57 -0.70 9.45 -7.99
CA GLY A 57 0.55 10.21 -7.90
C GLY A 57 0.54 11.38 -6.90
N GLY A 58 -0.61 11.67 -6.29
CA GLY A 58 -0.74 12.66 -5.21
C GLY A 58 -0.93 12.05 -3.82
N GLU A 59 -0.82 10.72 -3.70
CA GLU A 59 -1.01 10.02 -2.43
C GLU A 59 -0.07 10.58 -1.35
N GLY A 60 -0.63 10.90 -0.19
CA GLY A 60 0.13 11.44 0.94
C GLY A 60 0.38 12.95 0.87
N MET A 61 0.24 13.62 -0.28
CA MET A 61 0.57 15.04 -0.41
C MET A 61 -0.39 15.96 0.32
N LEU A 62 -1.63 15.56 0.52
CA LEU A 62 -2.57 16.30 1.38
C LEU A 62 -2.03 16.45 2.80
N TRP A 63 -1.31 15.44 3.30
CA TRP A 63 -0.65 15.51 4.59
C TRP A 63 0.50 16.53 4.61
N ALA A 64 1.29 16.60 3.55
CA ALA A 64 2.38 17.59 3.47
C ALA A 64 1.86 19.03 3.63
N GLY A 65 0.68 19.31 3.08
CA GLY A 65 0.02 20.61 3.27
C GLY A 65 -0.65 20.77 4.63
N GLN A 66 -1.14 19.70 5.25
CA GLN A 66 -1.88 19.73 6.52
C GLN A 66 -0.96 19.70 7.75
N ALA A 67 0.16 19.00 7.69
CA ALA A 67 1.03 18.72 8.83
C ALA A 67 1.43 19.97 9.64
N PRO A 68 1.74 21.14 9.03
CA PRO A 68 2.07 22.34 9.78
C PRO A 68 0.92 22.93 10.63
N PHE A 69 -0.32 22.50 10.37
CA PHE A 69 -1.55 23.09 10.95
C PHE A 69 -2.30 22.12 11.86
N THR A 70 -1.68 21.03 12.30
CA THR A 70 -2.31 20.02 13.15
C THR A 70 -1.34 19.51 14.21
N ASP A 71 -1.89 19.06 15.35
CA ASP A 71 -1.13 18.38 16.41
C ASP A 71 -0.83 16.92 16.09
N GLU A 72 -1.43 16.37 15.04
CA GLU A 72 -1.15 15.01 14.59
C GLU A 72 0.31 14.88 14.15
N LYS A 73 0.98 13.85 14.62
CA LYS A 73 2.43 13.73 14.43
C LYS A 73 2.81 12.90 13.20
N HIS A 74 1.92 12.00 12.74
CA HIS A 74 2.25 11.05 11.69
C HIS A 74 0.98 10.52 11.02
N VAL A 75 1.07 10.22 9.74
CA VAL A 75 0.03 9.49 8.99
C VAL A 75 0.64 8.38 8.14
N PHE A 76 -0.16 7.36 7.86
CA PHE A 76 0.13 6.40 6.80
C PHE A 76 -0.47 6.87 5.47
N ALA A 77 0.15 6.49 4.35
CA ALA A 77 -0.42 6.70 3.02
C ALA A 77 -0.39 5.38 2.25
N ASN A 78 -1.55 4.89 1.81
CA ASN A 78 -1.63 3.67 1.00
C ASN A 78 -1.36 4.00 -0.47
N MET A 79 -0.47 3.24 -1.11
CA MET A 79 -0.13 3.39 -2.52
C MET A 79 0.02 2.01 -3.16
N GLY A 80 -0.64 1.77 -4.27
CA GLY A 80 -0.46 0.54 -5.05
C GLY A 80 0.79 0.59 -5.94
N ASP A 81 1.29 -0.56 -6.33
CA ASP A 81 2.43 -0.71 -7.24
C ASP A 81 2.16 -0.09 -8.61
N GLY A 82 0.96 -0.22 -9.16
CA GLY A 82 0.57 0.43 -10.40
C GLY A 82 0.62 1.96 -10.31
N THR A 83 0.14 2.54 -9.21
CA THR A 83 0.25 3.99 -8.97
C THR A 83 1.70 4.42 -8.79
N TYR A 84 2.48 3.67 -8.03
CA TYR A 84 3.91 3.95 -7.84
C TYR A 84 4.63 4.02 -9.17
N PHE A 85 4.43 3.04 -10.04
CA PHE A 85 5.04 3.00 -11.37
C PHE A 85 4.59 4.17 -12.24
N HIS A 86 3.28 4.48 -12.25
CA HIS A 86 2.73 5.55 -13.06
C HIS A 86 3.26 6.93 -12.64
N SER A 87 3.17 7.28 -11.35
CA SER A 87 3.44 8.65 -10.89
C SER A 87 3.71 8.77 -9.38
N GLY A 88 3.48 7.72 -8.59
CA GLY A 88 3.53 7.77 -7.13
C GLY A 88 4.91 8.08 -6.56
N LEU A 89 6.00 7.77 -7.30
CA LEU A 89 7.35 8.11 -6.89
C LEU A 89 7.54 9.63 -6.69
N LEU A 90 6.85 10.45 -7.47
CA LEU A 90 6.90 11.92 -7.35
C LEU A 90 6.30 12.40 -6.02
N ALA A 91 5.23 11.76 -5.53
CA ALA A 91 4.68 12.07 -4.21
C ALA A 91 5.66 11.69 -3.07
N ILE A 92 6.34 10.56 -3.17
CA ILE A 92 7.36 10.17 -2.19
C ILE A 92 8.53 11.16 -2.20
N ARG A 93 9.02 11.56 -3.37
CA ARG A 93 10.05 12.62 -3.52
C ARG A 93 9.62 13.91 -2.83
N ALA A 94 8.40 14.36 -3.06
CA ALA A 94 7.87 15.58 -2.45
C ALA A 94 7.71 15.44 -0.93
N ALA A 95 7.31 14.26 -0.42
CA ALA A 95 7.24 13.99 1.01
C ALA A 95 8.61 14.01 1.68
N VAL A 96 9.65 13.45 1.04
CA VAL A 96 11.03 13.53 1.51
C VAL A 96 11.49 14.99 1.57
N ALA A 97 11.23 15.76 0.52
CA ALA A 97 11.62 17.18 0.43
C ALA A 97 10.90 18.04 1.50
N SER A 98 9.64 17.78 1.77
CA SER A 98 8.85 18.51 2.79
C SER A 98 9.15 18.10 4.23
N LYS A 99 9.92 17.04 4.45
CA LYS A 99 10.35 16.54 5.78
C LYS A 99 9.19 16.21 6.73
N VAL A 100 8.03 15.91 6.21
CA VAL A 100 6.87 15.50 7.02
C VAL A 100 7.01 14.07 7.50
N ASN A 101 6.45 13.78 8.68
CA ASN A 101 6.42 12.42 9.21
C ASN A 101 5.28 11.63 8.54
N ILE A 102 5.65 10.75 7.65
CA ILE A 102 4.71 9.95 6.88
C ILE A 102 5.30 8.56 6.59
N THR A 103 4.49 7.53 6.67
CA THR A 103 4.85 6.20 6.18
C THR A 103 4.03 5.85 4.96
N TYR A 104 4.67 5.74 3.81
CA TYR A 104 4.03 5.15 2.64
C TYR A 104 3.95 3.64 2.79
N LYS A 105 2.75 3.10 2.67
CA LYS A 105 2.50 1.66 2.55
C LYS A 105 2.40 1.33 1.07
N LEU A 106 3.52 0.89 0.49
CA LEU A 106 3.60 0.50 -0.91
C LEU A 106 3.12 -0.95 -1.05
N LEU A 107 1.92 -1.10 -1.60
CA LEU A 107 1.19 -2.37 -1.66
C LEU A 107 1.51 -3.07 -2.99
N VAL A 108 2.54 -3.92 -2.95
CA VAL A 108 3.06 -4.62 -4.13
C VAL A 108 2.31 -5.94 -4.28
N ASN A 109 1.48 -6.03 -5.31
CA ASN A 109 0.72 -7.24 -5.60
C ASN A 109 0.95 -7.80 -7.02
N GLY A 110 1.75 -7.09 -7.83
CA GLY A 110 2.15 -7.46 -9.18
C GLY A 110 1.10 -7.15 -10.26
N PHE A 111 -0.02 -6.50 -9.91
CA PHE A 111 -1.12 -6.29 -10.84
C PHE A 111 -1.87 -4.98 -10.61
N VAL A 112 -2.31 -4.35 -11.69
CA VAL A 112 -3.36 -3.32 -11.65
C VAL A 112 -4.69 -4.03 -11.48
N SER A 113 -5.03 -4.35 -10.23
CA SER A 113 -6.07 -5.34 -9.90
C SER A 113 -7.49 -4.78 -10.05
N MET A 114 -7.71 -3.48 -9.81
CA MET A 114 -9.04 -2.87 -9.83
C MET A 114 -9.69 -2.92 -11.22
N THR A 115 -8.90 -2.81 -12.28
CA THR A 115 -9.36 -2.75 -13.67
C THR A 115 -9.37 -4.11 -14.38
N GLY A 116 -9.15 -5.20 -13.64
CA GLY A 116 -9.25 -6.56 -14.18
C GLY A 116 -7.98 -7.40 -14.08
N GLY A 117 -6.95 -6.91 -13.40
CA GLY A 117 -5.73 -7.68 -13.16
C GLY A 117 -4.75 -7.64 -14.33
N GLN A 118 -4.55 -6.48 -14.91
CA GLN A 118 -3.48 -6.27 -15.88
C GLN A 118 -2.12 -6.32 -15.17
N PRO A 119 -1.05 -6.81 -15.82
CA PRO A 119 0.31 -6.61 -15.33
C PRO A 119 0.59 -5.12 -15.16
N VAL A 120 1.44 -4.76 -14.21
CA VAL A 120 1.97 -3.40 -14.13
C VAL A 120 2.83 -3.17 -15.37
N ASP A 121 2.66 -2.03 -16.05
CA ASP A 121 3.50 -1.66 -17.17
C ASP A 121 4.95 -1.52 -16.69
N GLY A 122 5.87 -2.28 -17.30
CA GLY A 122 7.24 -2.40 -16.85
C GLY A 122 7.44 -3.38 -15.69
N GLU A 123 8.65 -3.91 -15.61
CA GLU A 123 9.03 -4.85 -14.55
C GLU A 123 9.49 -4.08 -13.32
N ILE A 124 8.64 -3.97 -12.31
CA ILE A 124 9.01 -3.46 -10.99
C ILE A 124 9.21 -4.63 -10.04
N THR A 125 10.45 -4.83 -9.62
CA THR A 125 10.82 -5.82 -8.59
C THR A 125 11.06 -5.13 -7.25
N VAL A 126 10.95 -5.88 -6.14
CA VAL A 126 11.23 -5.33 -4.80
C VAL A 126 12.63 -4.73 -4.70
N PRO A 127 13.72 -5.34 -5.25
CA PRO A 127 15.03 -4.70 -5.28
C PRO A 127 15.07 -3.36 -6.04
N MET A 128 14.39 -3.25 -7.18
CA MET A 128 14.31 -1.99 -7.92
C MET A 128 13.58 -0.90 -7.12
N LEU A 129 12.47 -1.25 -6.47
CA LEU A 129 11.75 -0.34 -5.58
C LEU A 129 12.66 0.19 -4.47
N VAL A 130 13.40 -0.70 -3.81
CA VAL A 130 14.33 -0.32 -2.73
C VAL A 130 15.41 0.63 -3.26
N GLN A 131 16.01 0.35 -4.41
CA GLN A 131 17.03 1.21 -5.01
C GLN A 131 16.49 2.59 -5.37
N GLN A 132 15.31 2.65 -6.02
CA GLN A 132 14.68 3.92 -6.37
C GLN A 132 14.33 4.75 -5.12
N LEU A 133 13.74 4.13 -4.10
CA LEU A 133 13.38 4.80 -2.86
C LEU A 133 14.61 5.34 -2.11
N LYS A 134 15.72 4.60 -2.10
CA LYS A 134 16.99 5.07 -1.54
C LYS A 134 17.55 6.26 -2.34
N ALA A 135 17.49 6.21 -3.65
CA ALA A 135 17.92 7.32 -4.53
C ALA A 135 17.07 8.59 -4.30
N GLU A 136 15.79 8.46 -3.94
CA GLU A 136 14.93 9.58 -3.55
C GLU A 136 15.20 10.11 -2.13
N GLY A 137 16.09 9.47 -1.38
CA GLY A 137 16.47 9.90 -0.03
C GLY A 137 15.61 9.32 1.09
N VAL A 138 14.82 8.28 0.83
CA VAL A 138 14.10 7.54 1.89
C VAL A 138 15.12 6.76 2.72
N LYS A 139 15.20 7.08 4.03
CA LYS A 139 16.20 6.49 4.93
C LYS A 139 15.76 5.17 5.55
N HIS A 140 14.47 4.99 5.78
CA HIS A 140 13.93 3.81 6.44
C HIS A 140 12.95 3.10 5.51
N ILE A 141 13.38 1.96 5.02
CA ILE A 141 12.59 1.08 4.15
C ILE A 141 12.51 -0.27 4.82
N VAL A 142 11.31 -0.81 4.94
CA VAL A 142 11.06 -2.15 5.49
C VAL A 142 10.22 -2.94 4.50
N VAL A 143 10.49 -4.24 4.39
CA VAL A 143 9.69 -5.14 3.57
C VAL A 143 8.91 -6.09 4.48
N THR A 144 7.62 -6.24 4.22
CA THR A 144 6.80 -7.32 4.81
C THR A 144 6.27 -8.20 3.69
N THR A 145 6.35 -9.51 3.87
CA THR A 145 5.95 -10.49 2.84
C THR A 145 5.27 -11.70 3.45
N GLU A 146 4.53 -12.45 2.65
CA GLU A 146 4.05 -13.78 3.02
C GLU A 146 5.07 -14.89 2.74
N ASP A 147 6.09 -14.60 1.91
CA ASP A 147 7.10 -15.56 1.45
C ASP A 147 8.51 -15.03 1.74
N LEU A 148 8.98 -15.30 2.96
CA LEU A 148 10.29 -14.84 3.44
C LEU A 148 11.44 -15.39 2.61
N GLU A 149 11.40 -16.69 2.27
CA GLU A 149 12.47 -17.35 1.53
C GLU A 149 12.66 -16.70 0.16
N ARG A 150 11.56 -16.45 -0.55
CA ARG A 150 11.59 -15.78 -1.85
C ARG A 150 12.18 -14.38 -1.77
N VAL A 151 11.78 -13.57 -0.78
CA VAL A 151 12.27 -12.18 -0.68
C VAL A 151 13.71 -12.13 -0.17
N GLN A 152 14.10 -13.01 0.74
CA GLN A 152 15.49 -13.11 1.20
C GLN A 152 16.45 -13.50 0.07
N ALA A 153 16.02 -14.38 -0.85
CA ALA A 153 16.80 -14.75 -2.03
C ALA A 153 17.04 -13.58 -3.01
N LEU A 154 16.32 -12.46 -2.87
CA LEU A 154 16.52 -11.26 -3.70
C LEU A 154 17.75 -10.42 -3.32
N ASN A 155 18.46 -10.80 -2.26
CA ASN A 155 19.68 -10.12 -1.79
C ASN A 155 19.50 -8.60 -1.63
N LEU A 156 18.48 -8.19 -0.88
CA LEU A 156 18.24 -6.79 -0.56
C LEU A 156 19.42 -6.21 0.27
N PRO A 157 19.63 -4.89 0.24
CA PRO A 157 20.63 -4.25 1.09
C PRO A 157 20.43 -4.58 2.58
N SER A 158 21.50 -4.76 3.31
CA SER A 158 21.49 -5.21 4.72
C SER A 158 20.75 -4.27 5.68
N ASP A 159 20.59 -3.01 5.31
CA ASP A 159 19.83 -1.99 6.05
C ASP A 159 18.32 -1.99 5.70
N VAL A 160 17.84 -2.94 4.89
CA VAL A 160 16.43 -3.12 4.55
C VAL A 160 15.93 -4.43 5.17
N PRO A 161 15.37 -4.38 6.38
CA PRO A 161 14.88 -5.57 7.06
C PRO A 161 13.65 -6.15 6.35
N VAL A 162 13.56 -7.48 6.36
CA VAL A 162 12.45 -8.24 5.79
C VAL A 162 11.76 -9.03 6.90
N TYR A 163 10.45 -8.84 7.04
CA TYR A 163 9.63 -9.51 8.04
C TYR A 163 8.48 -10.28 7.41
N HIS A 164 8.00 -11.29 8.12
CA HIS A 164 6.77 -11.95 7.72
C HIS A 164 5.57 -11.01 7.92
N ARG A 165 4.58 -11.06 7.02
CA ARG A 165 3.39 -10.19 7.04
C ARG A 165 2.60 -10.20 8.36
N ARG A 166 2.78 -11.23 9.19
CA ARG A 166 2.15 -11.31 10.52
C ARG A 166 2.67 -10.24 11.49
N GLU A 167 3.85 -9.70 11.21
CA GLU A 167 4.48 -8.65 12.01
C GLU A 167 4.09 -7.23 11.57
N LEU A 168 3.17 -7.12 10.62
CA LEU A 168 2.79 -5.85 10.02
C LEU A 168 2.40 -4.77 11.05
N ASP A 169 1.66 -5.13 12.12
CA ASP A 169 1.27 -4.17 13.15
C ASP A 169 2.48 -3.63 13.92
N ARG A 170 3.40 -4.51 14.34
CA ARG A 170 4.64 -4.13 15.01
C ARG A 170 5.48 -3.18 14.13
N VAL A 171 5.69 -3.58 12.87
CA VAL A 171 6.48 -2.78 11.91
C VAL A 171 5.86 -1.41 11.68
N GLN A 172 4.55 -1.32 11.56
CA GLN A 172 3.86 -0.04 11.44
C GLN A 172 4.05 0.85 12.67
N ARG A 173 3.99 0.27 13.89
CA ARG A 173 4.23 1.02 15.13
C ARG A 173 5.64 1.58 15.19
N GLU A 174 6.63 0.80 14.79
CA GLU A 174 8.04 1.23 14.74
C GLU A 174 8.24 2.36 13.73
N LEU A 175 7.73 2.20 12.51
CA LEU A 175 7.86 3.22 11.46
C LEU A 175 7.14 4.53 11.80
N ARG A 176 6.03 4.46 12.53
CA ARG A 176 5.28 5.64 12.99
C ARG A 176 6.09 6.55 13.91
N GLU A 177 6.99 5.99 14.70
CA GLU A 177 7.82 6.75 15.65
C GLU A 177 9.09 7.35 14.98
N MET A 178 9.35 6.99 13.73
CA MET A 178 10.50 7.51 12.97
C MET A 178 10.19 8.86 12.34
N SER A 179 11.14 9.77 12.39
CA SER A 179 11.00 11.10 11.79
C SER A 179 11.20 11.07 10.28
N GLY A 180 10.41 11.84 9.56
CA GLY A 180 10.49 12.03 8.12
C GLY A 180 9.68 11.00 7.34
N CYS A 181 10.01 10.86 6.05
CA CYS A 181 9.35 9.93 5.15
C CYS A 181 9.95 8.54 5.27
N THR A 182 9.12 7.55 5.63
CA THR A 182 9.47 6.13 5.67
C THR A 182 8.63 5.33 4.67
N VAL A 183 9.09 4.14 4.27
CA VAL A 183 8.37 3.29 3.33
C VAL A 183 8.29 1.86 3.85
N LEU A 184 7.07 1.34 3.90
CA LEU A 184 6.76 -0.06 4.14
C LEU A 184 6.33 -0.70 2.82
N ILE A 185 7.18 -1.53 2.24
CA ILE A 185 6.83 -2.36 1.08
C ILE A 185 6.10 -3.60 1.58
N HIS A 186 4.82 -3.72 1.25
CA HIS A 186 4.04 -4.92 1.57
C HIS A 186 3.88 -5.77 0.32
N ASP A 187 4.67 -6.83 0.24
CA ASP A 187 4.75 -7.71 -0.91
C ASP A 187 3.88 -8.95 -0.69
N GLN A 188 2.72 -8.95 -1.33
CA GLN A 188 1.79 -10.08 -1.31
C GLN A 188 0.91 -10.09 -2.56
N ALA A 189 0.94 -11.21 -3.31
CA ALA A 189 0.26 -11.33 -4.58
C ALA A 189 -1.27 -11.20 -4.48
N CYS A 190 -1.89 -10.63 -5.50
CA CYS A 190 -3.34 -10.48 -5.61
C CYS A 190 -4.05 -11.85 -5.55
N ALA A 191 -5.01 -12.00 -4.64
CA ALA A 191 -5.71 -13.28 -4.45
C ALA A 191 -6.54 -13.70 -5.68
N THR A 192 -7.09 -12.76 -6.43
CA THR A 192 -7.84 -13.05 -7.64
C THR A 192 -6.92 -13.55 -8.75
N GLU A 193 -5.77 -12.92 -8.93
CA GLU A 193 -4.79 -13.34 -9.93
C GLU A 193 -4.15 -14.69 -9.56
N ARG A 194 -3.87 -14.93 -8.28
CA ARG A 194 -3.47 -16.28 -7.82
C ARG A 194 -4.46 -17.35 -8.24
N ARG A 195 -5.77 -17.10 -8.05
CA ARG A 195 -6.82 -18.06 -8.48
C ARG A 195 -6.83 -18.25 -9.99
N ARG A 196 -6.64 -17.18 -10.77
CA ARG A 196 -6.55 -17.25 -12.23
C ARG A 196 -5.32 -18.03 -12.69
N LEU A 197 -4.17 -17.78 -12.07
CA LEU A 197 -2.91 -18.47 -12.39
C LEU A 197 -2.98 -19.95 -12.05
N ARG A 198 -3.61 -20.34 -10.91
CA ARG A 198 -3.86 -21.74 -10.57
C ARG A 198 -4.75 -22.43 -11.61
N LYS A 199 -5.86 -21.82 -11.99
CA LYS A 199 -6.73 -22.38 -13.03
C LYS A 199 -6.03 -22.57 -14.37
N ARG A 200 -4.95 -21.83 -14.62
CA ARG A 200 -4.11 -21.96 -15.83
C ARG A 200 -2.89 -22.85 -15.63
N GLY A 201 -2.77 -23.53 -14.48
CA GLY A 201 -1.60 -24.38 -14.15
C GLY A 201 -0.28 -23.62 -13.95
N LYS A 202 -0.33 -22.29 -13.83
CA LYS A 202 0.86 -21.43 -13.68
C LYS A 202 1.22 -21.12 -12.22
N TRP A 203 0.46 -21.61 -11.27
CA TRP A 203 0.69 -21.46 -9.83
C TRP A 203 0.22 -22.71 -9.10
N ALA A 204 0.99 -23.16 -8.12
CA ALA A 204 0.63 -24.35 -7.33
C ALA A 204 -0.62 -24.10 -6.47
N ASP A 205 -1.41 -25.15 -6.27
CA ASP A 205 -2.51 -25.11 -5.31
C ASP A 205 -1.97 -24.98 -3.87
N PRO A 206 -2.71 -24.33 -2.98
CA PRO A 206 -2.32 -24.27 -1.58
C PRO A 206 -2.32 -25.69 -1.00
N LYS A 207 -1.27 -26.00 -0.26
CA LYS A 207 -1.18 -27.25 0.52
C LYS A 207 -2.13 -27.19 1.72
#